data_2e323e831f2dc138a0eafbb0eedf44f9
#
_entry.id   2e323e831f2dc138a0eafbb0eedf44f9
#
_cell.length_a   1.000
_cell.length_b   1.000
_cell.length_c   1.000
_cell.angle_alpha   90.00
_cell.angle_beta   90.00
_cell.angle_gamma   90.00
#
_symmetry.space_group_name_H-M   'P 1'
#
loop_
_entity.id
_entity.type
_entity.pdbx_description
1 polymer ?
#
loop_
_entity_poly.entity_id
_entity_poly.type
_entity_poly.pdbx_seq_one_letter_code
_entity_poly.pdbx_strand_id
1 'polypeptide(L)'
;MSEQNDNIEIGEVKISDDVVIAMAGIATSNVKGVYSAQSEGLGNLFSKNSIKKGIKVEINDNTVTLNININVEYGLNIADISKEVQASAKKEIESMTDLTVSAVNVNVVNIILEKDKQ
;
A
#
# COMPACT_ATOMS: atom_id res chain seq x y z
N MET A 1 -10.98 31.40 8.51
CA MET A 1 -11.28 31.03 9.00
C MET A 1 -11.13 30.48 9.78
N SER A 2 -10.90 30.27 9.69
CA SER A 2 -11.03 29.54 10.44
C SER A 2 -11.00 29.67 11.60
N GLU A 3 -10.90 30.18 12.06
CA GLU A 3 -10.93 30.45 13.19
C GLU A 3 -11.98 30.28 13.94
N GLN A 4 -12.85 30.40 13.55
CA GLN A 4 -14.02 30.21 14.23
C GLN A 4 -14.14 28.89 14.87
N ASN A 5 -13.19 28.05 14.65
CA ASN A 5 -13.23 26.76 15.24
C ASN A 5 -12.73 26.72 16.65
N ASP A 6 -12.37 27.85 17.20
CA ASP A 6 -11.80 27.86 18.52
C ASP A 6 -12.70 27.24 19.57
N ASN A 7 -13.99 27.40 19.43
CA ASN A 7 -14.94 26.91 20.42
C ASN A 7 -15.77 25.76 19.94
N ILE A 8 -15.45 25.25 18.79
CA ILE A 8 -16.19 24.15 18.22
C ILE A 8 -15.39 22.88 18.39
N GLU A 9 -16.07 21.89 18.92
CA GLU A 9 -15.42 20.62 19.05
C GLU A 9 -15.52 19.91 17.72
N ILE A 10 -14.40 19.76 17.04
CA ILE A 10 -14.40 19.21 15.71
C ILE A 10 -14.42 17.70 15.72
N GLY A 11 -13.88 17.12 16.75
CA GLY A 11 -13.81 15.69 16.82
C GLY A 11 -12.54 15.17 16.17
N GLU A 12 -12.52 13.89 15.94
CA GLU A 12 -11.33 13.20 15.55
C GLU A 12 -11.54 12.49 14.21
N VAL A 13 -10.54 12.52 13.34
CA VAL A 13 -10.60 11.76 12.10
C VAL A 13 -9.75 10.52 12.29
N LYS A 14 -10.37 9.37 12.13
CA LYS A 14 -9.66 8.11 12.23
C LYS A 14 -9.63 7.43 10.89
N ILE A 15 -8.46 6.93 10.53
CA ILE A 15 -8.26 6.23 9.28
C ILE A 15 -8.25 4.74 9.60
N SER A 16 -9.15 4.00 9.01
CA SER A 16 -9.23 2.57 9.30
C SER A 16 -8.09 1.83 8.62
N ASP A 17 -7.78 0.65 9.16
CA ASP A 17 -6.76 -0.20 8.55
C ASP A 17 -7.09 -0.49 7.09
N ASP A 18 -8.35 -0.73 6.78
CA ASP A 18 -8.74 -1.05 5.42
C ASP A 18 -8.43 0.08 4.45
N VAL A 19 -8.57 1.32 4.89
CA VAL A 19 -8.27 2.46 4.04
C VAL A 19 -6.76 2.54 3.77
N VAL A 20 -5.96 2.32 4.80
CA VAL A 20 -4.51 2.34 4.62
C VAL A 20 -4.07 1.19 3.72
N ILE A 21 -4.66 0.02 3.90
CA ILE A 21 -4.35 -1.13 3.06
C ILE A 21 -4.70 -0.83 1.61
N ALA A 22 -5.85 -0.20 1.36
CA ALA A 22 -6.24 0.14 0.01
C ALA A 22 -5.26 1.11 -0.63
N MET A 23 -4.84 2.12 0.13
CA MET A 23 -3.87 3.08 -0.39
C MET A 23 -2.55 2.40 -0.71
N ALA A 24 -2.08 1.54 0.19
CA ALA A 24 -0.83 0.82 -0.06
C ALA A 24 -0.95 -0.10 -1.26
N GLY A 25 -2.10 -0.74 -1.42
CA GLY A 25 -2.32 -1.62 -2.56
C GLY A 25 -2.31 -0.88 -3.88
N ILE A 26 -2.94 0.28 -3.91
CA ILE A 26 -2.96 1.08 -5.13
C ILE A 26 -1.54 1.55 -5.47
N ALA A 27 -0.84 2.05 -4.47
CA ALA A 27 0.52 2.52 -4.69
C ALA A 27 1.43 1.40 -5.19
N THR A 28 1.28 0.21 -4.60
CA THR A 28 2.09 -0.93 -4.98
C THR A 28 1.78 -1.36 -6.41
N SER A 29 0.51 -1.38 -6.77
CA SER A 29 0.13 -1.84 -8.10
C SER A 29 0.58 -0.88 -9.19
N ASN A 30 0.92 0.35 -8.85
CA ASN A 30 1.40 1.31 -9.82
C ASN A 30 2.88 1.15 -10.11
N VAL A 31 3.59 0.32 -9.37
CA VAL A 31 5.01 0.10 -9.61
C VAL A 31 5.16 -0.91 -10.74
N LYS A 32 5.92 -0.53 -11.76
CA LYS A 32 6.09 -1.40 -12.92
C LYS A 32 6.81 -2.68 -12.51
N GLY A 33 6.31 -3.80 -13.00
CA GLY A 33 6.91 -5.09 -12.71
C GLY A 33 6.34 -5.78 -11.49
N VAL A 34 5.40 -5.15 -10.80
CA VAL A 34 4.79 -5.73 -9.62
C VAL A 34 3.41 -6.25 -9.97
N TYR A 35 3.11 -7.43 -9.47
CA TYR A 35 1.79 -8.02 -9.57
C TYR A 35 1.30 -8.31 -8.16
N SER A 36 0.01 -8.12 -7.94
CA SER A 36 -0.53 -8.41 -6.62
C SER A 36 -0.46 -9.91 -6.38
N ALA A 37 -0.50 -10.28 -5.12
CA ALA A 37 -0.45 -11.69 -4.76
C ALA A 37 -1.58 -12.47 -5.41
N GLN A 38 -2.66 -11.79 -5.75
CA GLN A 38 -3.79 -12.44 -6.37
C GLN A 38 -3.76 -12.37 -7.87
N SER A 39 -3.01 -11.52 -8.46
CA SER A 39 -2.80 -11.51 -9.90
C SER A 39 -4.05 -11.76 -10.73
N GLU A 40 -5.16 -11.17 -10.37
CA GLU A 40 -6.38 -11.37 -11.13
C GLU A 40 -6.67 -10.12 -11.90
N GLY A 41 -7.70 -9.97 -12.57
CA GLY A 41 -7.95 -8.81 -13.37
C GLY A 41 -8.06 -7.54 -12.54
N LEU A 42 -8.10 -6.41 -13.24
CA LEU A 42 -8.17 -5.14 -12.58
C LEU A 42 -9.38 -5.01 -11.67
N GLY A 43 -10.46 -5.67 -12.03
CA GLY A 43 -11.64 -5.61 -11.20
C GLY A 43 -11.41 -6.20 -9.83
N ASN A 44 -10.52 -7.16 -9.73
CA ASN A 44 -10.22 -7.79 -8.45
C ASN A 44 -9.14 -7.08 -7.69
N LEU A 45 -8.38 -6.24 -8.37
CA LEU A 45 -7.29 -5.56 -7.72
C LEU A 45 -7.76 -4.70 -6.56
N PHE A 46 -8.92 -4.11 -6.71
CA PHE A 46 -9.44 -3.22 -5.69
C PHE A 46 -10.43 -3.89 -4.77
N SER A 47 -10.63 -5.19 -4.91
CA SER A 47 -11.52 -5.85 -3.99
C SER A 47 -10.84 -5.95 -2.64
N LYS A 48 -11.64 -5.88 -1.62
CA LYS A 48 -11.14 -5.89 -0.27
C LYS A 48 -10.30 -7.14 0.02
N ASN A 49 -10.79 -8.28 -0.45
CA ASN A 49 -10.11 -9.53 -0.17
C ASN A 49 -8.78 -9.65 -0.88
N SER A 50 -8.71 -9.20 -2.13
CA SER A 50 -7.46 -9.27 -2.88
C SER A 50 -6.40 -8.41 -2.24
N ILE A 51 -6.78 -7.21 -1.85
CA ILE A 51 -5.84 -6.30 -1.26
C ILE A 51 -5.35 -6.82 0.08
N LYS A 52 -6.27 -7.30 0.90
CA LYS A 52 -5.90 -7.74 2.23
C LYS A 52 -4.99 -8.96 2.24
N LYS A 53 -5.06 -9.79 1.22
CA LYS A 53 -4.25 -10.99 1.22
C LYS A 53 -2.77 -10.69 1.15
N GLY A 54 -2.40 -9.60 0.52
CA GLY A 54 -1.00 -9.31 0.33
C GLY A 54 -0.46 -8.20 1.21
N ILE A 55 -1.32 -7.56 2.00
CA ILE A 55 -0.90 -6.38 2.74
C ILE A 55 -1.42 -6.45 4.16
N LYS A 56 -0.52 -6.22 5.10
CA LYS A 56 -0.90 -6.09 6.49
C LYS A 56 -0.44 -4.75 7.01
N VAL A 57 -1.20 -4.18 7.90
CA VAL A 57 -0.89 -2.86 8.42
C VAL A 57 -1.03 -2.87 9.92
N GLU A 58 -0.16 -2.10 10.55
CA GLU A 58 -0.24 -1.88 11.99
C GLU A 58 -0.17 -0.40 12.23
N ILE A 59 -1.17 0.16 12.89
CA ILE A 59 -1.24 1.59 13.15
C ILE A 59 -1.17 1.80 14.66
N ASN A 60 -0.17 2.55 15.09
CA ASN A 60 -0.02 2.94 16.48
C ASN A 60 0.03 4.45 16.55
N ASP A 61 -0.99 5.03 17.16
CA ASP A 61 -1.11 6.48 17.16
C ASP A 61 -1.11 6.96 15.73
N ASN A 62 -0.14 7.77 15.34
CA ASN A 62 -0.07 8.27 13.98
C ASN A 62 1.01 7.59 13.18
N THR A 63 1.50 6.45 13.62
CA THR A 63 2.60 5.76 12.97
C THR A 63 2.11 4.47 12.33
N VAL A 64 2.55 4.22 11.09
CA VAL A 64 2.10 3.07 10.33
C VAL A 64 3.29 2.18 9.99
N THR A 65 3.11 0.88 10.17
CA THR A 65 4.04 -0.12 9.68
C THR A 65 3.30 -0.99 8.69
N LEU A 66 3.89 -1.16 7.51
CA LEU A 66 3.28 -1.97 6.46
C LEU A 66 4.10 -3.20 6.19
N ASN A 67 3.40 -4.29 5.88
CA ASN A 67 4.02 -5.51 5.38
C ASN A 67 3.31 -5.87 4.09
N ILE A 68 4.05 -5.85 3.00
CA ILE A 68 3.48 -6.01 1.66
C ILE A 68 4.12 -7.19 0.97
N ASN A 69 3.29 -8.13 0.53
CA ASN A 69 3.76 -9.26 -0.25
C ASN A 69 3.52 -8.96 -1.72
N ILE A 70 4.55 -9.14 -2.54
CA ILE A 70 4.43 -8.85 -3.95
C ILE A 70 4.96 -10.02 -4.79
N ASN A 71 4.47 -10.08 -6.01
CA ASN A 71 5.02 -10.91 -7.05
C ASN A 71 5.73 -9.99 -8.03
N VAL A 72 6.88 -10.41 -8.50
CA VAL A 72 7.72 -9.57 -9.35
C VAL A 72 7.97 -10.27 -10.67
N GLU A 73 7.98 -9.50 -11.74
CA GLU A 73 8.25 -10.02 -13.07
C GLU A 73 9.69 -10.48 -13.17
N TYR A 74 9.87 -11.68 -13.72
CA TYR A 74 11.20 -12.24 -13.92
C TYR A 74 12.02 -11.37 -14.87
N GLY A 75 13.27 -11.19 -14.55
CA GLY A 75 14.17 -10.43 -15.41
C GLY A 75 14.40 -9.01 -14.95
N LEU A 76 13.64 -8.55 -13.99
CA LEU A 76 13.82 -7.20 -13.46
C LEU A 76 14.61 -7.24 -12.17
N ASN A 77 15.13 -6.09 -11.78
CA ASN A 77 15.92 -6.02 -10.56
C ASN A 77 14.98 -5.96 -9.36
N ILE A 78 14.97 -7.05 -8.60
CA ILE A 78 14.04 -7.18 -7.49
C ILE A 78 14.29 -6.12 -6.41
N ALA A 79 15.57 -5.84 -6.15
CA ALA A 79 15.88 -4.85 -5.11
C ALA A 79 15.37 -3.47 -5.48
N ASP A 80 15.52 -3.09 -6.75
CA ASP A 80 15.05 -1.79 -7.19
C ASP A 80 13.54 -1.69 -7.12
N ILE A 81 12.86 -2.75 -7.55
CA ILE A 81 11.40 -2.76 -7.51
C ILE A 81 10.91 -2.67 -6.08
N SER A 82 11.55 -3.42 -5.18
CA SER A 82 11.14 -3.38 -3.78
C SER A 82 11.32 -2.00 -3.18
N LYS A 83 12.39 -1.31 -3.53
CA LYS A 83 12.60 0.05 -3.05
C LYS A 83 11.55 1.00 -3.59
N GLU A 84 11.14 0.79 -4.84
CA GLU A 84 10.09 1.61 -5.41
C GLU A 84 8.77 1.40 -4.70
N VAL A 85 8.47 0.16 -4.36
CA VAL A 85 7.24 -0.14 -3.61
C VAL A 85 7.28 0.57 -2.27
N GLN A 86 8.41 0.51 -1.59
CA GLN A 86 8.54 1.17 -0.30
C GLN A 86 8.31 2.67 -0.42
N ALA A 87 8.94 3.29 -1.40
CA ALA A 87 8.82 4.74 -1.58
C ALA A 87 7.41 5.12 -2.01
N SER A 88 6.81 4.35 -2.89
CA SER A 88 5.49 4.65 -3.40
C SER A 88 4.44 4.54 -2.31
N ALA A 89 4.49 3.48 -1.52
CA ALA A 89 3.51 3.29 -0.46
C ALA A 89 3.64 4.37 0.60
N LYS A 90 4.86 4.70 0.98
CA LYS A 90 5.07 5.75 1.97
C LYS A 90 4.55 7.08 1.47
N LYS A 91 4.89 7.42 0.24
CA LYS A 91 4.47 8.69 -0.33
C LYS A 91 2.96 8.79 -0.41
N GLU A 92 2.32 7.72 -0.86
CA GLU A 92 0.87 7.75 -1.03
C GLU A 92 0.17 7.96 0.30
N ILE A 93 0.57 7.22 1.31
CA ILE A 93 -0.11 7.31 2.60
C ILE A 93 0.16 8.65 3.26
N GLU A 94 1.39 9.12 3.23
CA GLU A 94 1.72 10.35 3.91
C GLU A 94 1.18 11.57 3.19
N SER A 95 0.96 11.48 1.87
CA SER A 95 0.42 12.62 1.15
C SER A 95 -1.08 12.75 1.33
N MET A 96 -1.76 11.68 1.69
CA MET A 96 -3.21 11.70 1.78
C MET A 96 -3.72 11.66 3.21
N THR A 97 -2.85 11.46 4.17
CA THR A 97 -3.24 11.37 5.58
C THR A 97 -2.23 12.11 6.41
N ASP A 98 -2.52 12.21 7.70
CA ASP A 98 -1.54 12.76 8.62
C ASP A 98 -0.69 11.68 9.27
N LEU A 99 -0.81 10.46 8.78
CA LEU A 99 -0.06 9.35 9.32
C LEU A 99 1.39 9.42 8.85
N THR A 100 2.28 8.90 9.67
CA THR A 100 3.69 8.77 9.34
C THR A 100 3.99 7.30 9.14
N VAL A 101 4.58 6.97 8.00
CA VAL A 101 4.95 5.59 7.71
C VAL A 101 6.35 5.34 8.25
N SER A 102 6.46 4.52 9.27
CA SER A 102 7.75 4.25 9.89
C SER A 102 8.51 3.14 9.21
N ALA A 103 7.79 2.21 8.58
CA ALA A 103 8.46 1.11 7.89
C ALA A 103 7.53 0.52 6.85
N VAL A 104 8.11 0.13 5.73
CA VAL A 104 7.41 -0.65 4.72
C VAL A 104 8.26 -1.86 4.46
N ASN A 105 7.79 -3.01 4.92
CA ASN A 105 8.50 -4.26 4.71
C ASN A 105 7.93 -4.94 3.49
N VAL A 106 8.78 -5.24 2.52
CA VAL A 106 8.34 -5.83 1.27
C VAL A 106 8.87 -7.25 1.21
N ASN A 107 7.97 -8.20 0.96
CA ASN A 107 8.31 -9.59 0.79
C ASN A 107 8.03 -9.99 -0.64
N VAL A 108 9.06 -10.42 -1.35
CA VAL A 108 8.88 -10.91 -2.72
C VAL A 108 8.60 -12.40 -2.62
N VAL A 109 7.36 -12.77 -2.88
CA VAL A 109 6.94 -14.14 -2.61
C VAL A 109 6.88 -15.01 -3.86
N ASN A 110 6.86 -14.39 -5.04
CA ASN A 110 6.85 -15.14 -6.30
C ASN A 110 7.48 -14.35 -7.41
N ILE A 111 8.02 -15.09 -8.38
CA ILE A 111 8.54 -14.53 -9.61
C ILE A 111 7.57 -14.95 -10.71
N ILE A 112 7.13 -13.99 -11.52
CA ILE A 112 6.19 -14.25 -12.59
C ILE A 112 6.95 -14.34 -13.89
N LEU A 113 6.89 -15.49 -14.54
CA LEU A 113 7.51 -15.67 -15.84
C LEU A 113 6.60 -15.05 -16.90
N GLU A 114 7.20 -14.64 -18.00
CA GLU A 114 6.43 -13.96 -19.02
C GLU A 114 5.24 -14.76 -19.48
N LYS A 115 5.42 -16.06 -19.66
CA LYS A 115 4.33 -16.91 -20.13
C LYS A 115 3.17 -17.00 -19.14
N ASP A 116 3.46 -16.69 -17.86
CA ASP A 116 2.44 -16.77 -16.84
C ASP A 116 1.61 -15.50 -16.77
N LYS A 117 1.99 -14.48 -17.51
CA LYS A 117 1.25 -13.23 -17.49
C LYS A 117 0.01 -13.30 -18.37
N GLN A 118 -0.08 -14.32 -19.16
CA GLN A 118 -1.25 -14.50 -20.01
C GLN A 118 -2.49 -14.85 -19.19
#